data_b6654d82569fe6df058b460aa0e04075
#
_entry.id   b6654d82569fe6df058b460aa0e04075
#
_cell.length_a   1.000
_cell.length_b   1.000
_cell.length_c   1.000
_cell.angle_alpha   90.00
_cell.angle_beta   90.00
_cell.angle_gamma   90.00
#
_symmetry.space_group_name_H-M   'P 1'
#
loop_
_entity.id
_entity.type
_entity.pdbx_description
1 polymer ?
#
loop_
_entity_poly.entity_id
_entity_poly.type
_entity_poly.pdbx_seq_one_letter_code
_entity_poly.pdbx_strand_id
1 'polypeptide(L)'
;MSYKGDYETSRRGAKKQQDIRLQDLHRDWYHVFERFKPNRNGEVRLSDMRRYLSTPELRTYIPEDAIDSILRLADKNQNGMISYDEFLDMVVGYDYMASDRPFVRSALRAAAYTVVPRNERRYLAEYSCCPPPLFMILISFVELGVFLYYTVPLVQDRGLIGLSGPVPFDSILIYDPYRRYEAWRFVSYMLVHAGLTHIIFNIIMQLVLGVPLEMVHRWWRIMIVYLSGVVAGSLATSVTDSNVFLCGASGGVYALITAHLASVILNWKEMEFAWFRLIAFIVLTGTDVGVAVYDRVILEKQTKVGYMAHLGGAVAGLLIGINVLRNLRKRRWEKVVWWCSLTLYLLLMIAAIVWNVLSVDGYFPKPRYN
;
A
#
# COMPACT_ATOMS: atom_id res chain seq x y z
N MET A 1 -47.59 9.61 -7.54
CA MET A 1 -47.01 9.11 -6.28
C MET A 1 -46.72 7.62 -6.41
N SER A 2 -45.62 7.22 -7.00
CA SER A 2 -45.10 5.83 -6.89
C SER A 2 -43.76 5.72 -7.65
N TYR A 3 -42.70 6.36 -7.13
CA TYR A 3 -41.35 6.20 -7.67
C TYR A 3 -40.27 6.23 -6.58
N LYS A 4 -40.66 6.27 -5.29
CA LYS A 4 -39.73 6.24 -4.16
C LYS A 4 -39.57 4.84 -3.51
N GLY A 5 -40.45 3.89 -3.80
CA GLY A 5 -40.43 2.54 -3.19
C GLY A 5 -39.36 1.61 -3.76
N ASP A 6 -39.07 1.73 -5.06
CA ASP A 6 -38.20 0.77 -5.75
C ASP A 6 -36.70 1.08 -5.55
N TYR A 7 -36.34 2.31 -5.23
CA TYR A 7 -34.95 2.69 -4.94
C TYR A 7 -34.46 2.27 -3.54
N GLU A 8 -35.36 2.22 -2.56
CA GLU A 8 -35.02 1.79 -1.19
C GLU A 8 -34.92 0.26 -1.06
N THR A 9 -35.73 -0.47 -1.80
CA THR A 9 -35.65 -1.95 -1.84
C THR A 9 -34.41 -2.42 -2.56
N SER A 10 -33.97 -1.76 -3.63
CA SER A 10 -32.71 -2.04 -4.32
C SER A 10 -31.48 -1.76 -3.45
N ARG A 11 -31.48 -0.68 -2.66
CA ARG A 11 -30.39 -0.37 -1.71
C ARG A 11 -30.34 -1.33 -0.52
N ARG A 12 -31.48 -1.83 -0.03
CA ARG A 12 -31.52 -2.85 1.03
C ARG A 12 -31.07 -4.23 0.53
N GLY A 13 -31.39 -4.58 -0.71
CA GLY A 13 -30.88 -5.79 -1.37
C GLY A 13 -29.37 -5.77 -1.55
N ALA A 14 -28.82 -4.66 -2.04
CA ALA A 14 -27.36 -4.49 -2.20
C ALA A 14 -26.61 -4.48 -0.86
N LYS A 15 -27.20 -3.91 0.19
CA LYS A 15 -26.59 -3.88 1.53
C LYS A 15 -26.59 -5.25 2.22
N LYS A 16 -27.58 -6.11 1.94
CA LYS A 16 -27.65 -7.48 2.47
C LYS A 16 -26.67 -8.42 1.78
N GLN A 17 -26.29 -8.13 0.55
CA GLN A 17 -25.27 -8.89 -0.20
C GLN A 17 -23.83 -8.48 0.18
N GLN A 18 -23.66 -7.36 0.87
CA GLN A 18 -22.36 -6.78 1.21
C GLN A 18 -21.80 -7.25 2.57
N ASP A 19 -22.56 -7.99 3.36
CA ASP A 19 -22.22 -8.42 4.73
C ASP A 19 -21.88 -9.92 4.86
N ILE A 20 -21.66 -10.62 3.75
CA ILE A 20 -21.11 -11.98 3.77
C ILE A 20 -19.64 -11.88 4.19
N ARG A 21 -19.40 -12.15 5.49
CA ARG A 21 -18.04 -12.22 6.02
C ARG A 21 -17.31 -13.38 5.33
N LEU A 22 -16.03 -13.19 5.00
CA LEU A 22 -15.19 -14.24 4.40
C LEU A 22 -15.27 -15.60 5.14
N GLN A 23 -15.46 -15.56 6.45
CA GLN A 23 -15.66 -16.75 7.27
C GLN A 23 -16.97 -17.49 6.98
N ASP A 24 -18.03 -16.77 6.61
CA ASP A 24 -19.33 -17.36 6.26
C ASP A 24 -19.24 -17.97 4.85
N LEU A 25 -18.60 -17.29 3.92
CA LEU A 25 -18.36 -17.81 2.56
C LEU A 25 -17.48 -19.09 2.59
N HIS A 26 -16.42 -19.09 3.38
CA HIS A 26 -15.55 -20.25 3.54
C HIS A 26 -16.31 -21.43 4.15
N ARG A 27 -17.17 -21.19 5.12
CA ARG A 27 -18.01 -22.23 5.75
C ARG A 27 -19.05 -22.77 4.76
N ASP A 28 -19.69 -21.89 4.00
CA ASP A 28 -20.76 -22.28 3.09
C ASP A 28 -20.23 -23.07 1.87
N TRP A 29 -19.09 -22.64 1.31
CA TRP A 29 -18.45 -23.36 0.20
C TRP A 29 -17.74 -24.65 0.63
N TYR A 30 -17.23 -24.70 1.88
CA TYR A 30 -16.67 -25.95 2.42
C TYR A 30 -17.71 -27.03 2.51
N HIS A 31 -18.93 -26.72 2.95
CA HIS A 31 -20.04 -27.67 2.94
C HIS A 31 -20.47 -28.12 1.55
N VAL A 32 -20.35 -27.25 0.56
CA VAL A 32 -20.56 -27.61 -0.85
C VAL A 32 -19.48 -28.58 -1.33
N PHE A 33 -18.23 -28.28 -0.99
CA PHE A 33 -17.07 -29.11 -1.36
C PHE A 33 -17.14 -30.50 -0.69
N GLU A 34 -17.54 -30.60 0.55
CA GLU A 34 -17.74 -31.88 1.27
C GLU A 34 -18.73 -32.81 0.57
N ARG A 35 -19.73 -32.30 -0.16
CA ARG A 35 -20.68 -33.12 -0.94
C ARG A 35 -20.01 -33.93 -2.05
N PHE A 36 -18.86 -33.51 -2.51
CA PHE A 36 -18.06 -34.26 -3.49
C PHE A 36 -17.26 -35.42 -2.86
N LYS A 37 -17.37 -35.63 -1.55
CA LYS A 37 -16.69 -36.70 -0.80
C LYS A 37 -15.19 -36.70 -1.02
N PRO A 38 -14.47 -35.64 -0.57
CA PRO A 38 -13.02 -35.58 -0.70
C PRO A 38 -12.33 -36.78 -0.06
N ASN A 39 -11.20 -37.18 -0.61
CA ASN A 39 -10.36 -38.26 -0.10
C ASN A 39 -9.71 -37.88 1.25
N ARG A 40 -8.87 -38.80 1.81
CA ARG A 40 -8.16 -38.55 3.07
C ARG A 40 -7.24 -37.33 3.04
N ASN A 41 -6.82 -36.89 1.86
CA ASN A 41 -5.97 -35.73 1.64
C ASN A 41 -6.78 -34.43 1.45
N GLY A 42 -8.12 -34.50 1.49
CA GLY A 42 -8.98 -33.33 1.26
C GLY A 42 -9.12 -32.96 -0.23
N GLU A 43 -8.95 -33.92 -1.17
CA GLU A 43 -9.01 -33.69 -2.61
C GLU A 43 -10.12 -34.50 -3.26
N VAL A 44 -10.72 -33.97 -4.34
CA VAL A 44 -11.81 -34.59 -5.12
C VAL A 44 -11.29 -34.93 -6.52
N ARG A 45 -11.64 -36.13 -7.06
CA ARG A 45 -11.26 -36.50 -8.42
C ARG A 45 -11.99 -35.62 -9.44
N LEU A 46 -11.29 -35.19 -10.47
CA LEU A 46 -11.87 -34.47 -11.61
C LEU A 46 -13.09 -35.18 -12.21
N SER A 47 -13.05 -36.52 -12.35
CA SER A 47 -14.16 -37.33 -12.85
C SER A 47 -15.40 -37.23 -11.99
N ASP A 48 -15.26 -37.16 -10.66
CA ASP A 48 -16.42 -37.11 -9.76
C ASP A 48 -17.02 -35.69 -9.76
N MET A 49 -16.18 -34.67 -9.83
CA MET A 49 -16.63 -33.29 -9.99
C MET A 49 -17.31 -33.07 -11.35
N ARG A 50 -16.77 -33.62 -12.42
CA ARG A 50 -17.38 -33.59 -13.75
C ARG A 50 -18.79 -34.21 -13.75
N ARG A 51 -18.93 -35.41 -13.14
CA ARG A 51 -20.21 -36.09 -13.04
C ARG A 51 -21.27 -35.25 -12.33
N TYR A 52 -20.87 -34.55 -11.28
CA TYR A 52 -21.77 -33.64 -10.54
C TYR A 52 -22.16 -32.43 -11.39
N LEU A 53 -21.19 -31.76 -12.02
CA LEU A 53 -21.45 -30.57 -12.86
C LEU A 53 -22.28 -30.91 -14.10
N SER A 54 -22.28 -32.19 -14.54
CA SER A 54 -23.10 -32.69 -15.65
C SER A 54 -24.49 -33.16 -15.23
N THR A 55 -24.95 -32.90 -14.01
CA THR A 55 -26.31 -33.22 -13.59
C THR A 55 -27.34 -32.37 -14.34
N PRO A 56 -28.56 -32.89 -14.59
CA PRO A 56 -29.61 -32.19 -15.35
C PRO A 56 -29.93 -30.79 -14.78
N GLU A 57 -29.87 -30.65 -13.46
CA GLU A 57 -30.13 -29.38 -12.76
C GLU A 57 -29.10 -28.30 -13.09
N LEU A 58 -27.82 -28.68 -13.23
CA LEU A 58 -26.73 -27.77 -13.51
C LEU A 58 -26.46 -27.53 -14.99
N ARG A 59 -26.84 -28.50 -15.86
CA ARG A 59 -26.76 -28.35 -17.34
C ARG A 59 -27.54 -27.15 -17.87
N THR A 60 -28.57 -26.71 -17.17
CA THR A 60 -29.34 -25.51 -17.53
C THR A 60 -28.52 -24.24 -17.43
N TYR A 61 -27.50 -24.25 -16.59
CA TYR A 61 -26.67 -23.05 -16.25
C TYR A 61 -25.25 -23.13 -16.79
N ILE A 62 -24.70 -24.37 -17.03
CA ILE A 62 -23.32 -24.60 -17.45
C ILE A 62 -23.32 -25.43 -18.71
N PRO A 63 -22.89 -24.89 -19.87
CA PRO A 63 -22.74 -25.68 -21.12
C PRO A 63 -21.74 -26.82 -20.94
N GLU A 64 -21.98 -27.94 -21.59
CA GLU A 64 -21.19 -29.18 -21.43
C GLU A 64 -19.73 -29.01 -21.90
N ASP A 65 -19.52 -28.22 -22.94
CA ASP A 65 -18.20 -27.84 -23.47
C ASP A 65 -17.41 -26.93 -22.52
N ALA A 66 -18.10 -26.14 -21.69
CA ALA A 66 -17.47 -25.29 -20.68
C ALA A 66 -16.99 -26.11 -19.48
N ILE A 67 -17.65 -27.21 -19.11
CA ILE A 67 -17.30 -28.03 -17.93
C ILE A 67 -15.85 -28.50 -18.00
N ASP A 68 -15.43 -29.06 -19.15
CA ASP A 68 -14.07 -29.58 -19.32
C ASP A 68 -12.99 -28.49 -19.30
N SER A 69 -13.33 -27.31 -19.78
CA SER A 69 -12.45 -26.17 -19.76
C SER A 69 -12.30 -25.62 -18.33
N ILE A 70 -13.40 -25.54 -17.60
CA ILE A 70 -13.43 -25.09 -16.19
C ILE A 70 -12.61 -26.05 -15.31
N LEU A 71 -12.82 -27.35 -15.45
CA LEU A 71 -12.11 -28.38 -14.67
C LEU A 71 -10.62 -28.42 -14.96
N ARG A 72 -10.22 -28.27 -16.24
CA ARG A 72 -8.79 -28.17 -16.60
C ARG A 72 -8.10 -26.92 -16.07
N LEU A 73 -8.83 -25.80 -15.99
CA LEU A 73 -8.32 -24.57 -15.41
C LEU A 73 -8.26 -24.62 -13.88
N ALA A 74 -9.14 -25.42 -13.28
CA ALA A 74 -9.18 -25.61 -11.83
C ALA A 74 -8.02 -26.46 -11.32
N ASP A 75 -7.69 -27.56 -12.02
CA ASP A 75 -6.55 -28.44 -11.70
C ASP A 75 -5.23 -27.76 -12.10
N LYS A 76 -4.74 -26.89 -11.25
CA LYS A 76 -3.55 -26.08 -11.53
C LYS A 76 -2.25 -26.88 -11.49
N ASN A 77 -2.18 -27.91 -10.66
CA ASN A 77 -1.01 -28.75 -10.51
C ASN A 77 -1.05 -29.97 -11.43
N GLN A 78 -2.13 -30.14 -12.22
CA GLN A 78 -2.35 -31.21 -13.20
C GLN A 78 -2.23 -32.63 -12.60
N ASN A 79 -2.65 -32.79 -11.36
CA ASN A 79 -2.60 -34.10 -10.68
C ASN A 79 -3.89 -34.94 -10.86
N GLY A 80 -4.88 -34.42 -11.59
CA GLY A 80 -6.17 -35.06 -11.81
C GLY A 80 -7.12 -35.00 -10.61
N MET A 81 -6.78 -34.21 -9.60
CA MET A 81 -7.54 -34.00 -8.38
C MET A 81 -7.80 -32.52 -8.17
N ILE A 82 -8.88 -32.17 -7.50
CA ILE A 82 -9.20 -30.80 -7.11
C ILE A 82 -9.11 -30.70 -5.58
N SER A 83 -8.18 -29.93 -5.10
CA SER A 83 -8.11 -29.52 -3.69
C SER A 83 -9.21 -28.52 -3.36
N TYR A 84 -9.49 -28.33 -2.08
CA TYR A 84 -10.45 -27.31 -1.66
C TYR A 84 -10.04 -25.88 -2.12
N ASP A 85 -8.76 -25.60 -2.16
CA ASP A 85 -8.23 -24.32 -2.62
C ASP A 85 -8.45 -24.13 -4.13
N GLU A 86 -8.21 -25.15 -4.93
CA GLU A 86 -8.48 -25.14 -6.38
C GLU A 86 -9.98 -25.06 -6.69
N PHE A 87 -10.83 -25.76 -5.90
CA PHE A 87 -12.28 -25.65 -6.01
C PHE A 87 -12.78 -24.24 -5.76
N LEU A 88 -12.29 -23.59 -4.74
CA LEU A 88 -12.67 -22.21 -4.43
C LEU A 88 -12.16 -21.23 -5.49
N ASP A 89 -10.95 -21.43 -5.98
CA ASP A 89 -10.42 -20.63 -7.08
C ASP A 89 -11.26 -20.81 -8.36
N MET A 90 -11.79 -22.00 -8.59
CA MET A 90 -12.72 -22.29 -9.70
C MET A 90 -14.04 -21.53 -9.52
N VAL A 91 -14.66 -21.60 -8.34
CA VAL A 91 -15.97 -20.98 -8.09
C VAL A 91 -15.88 -19.44 -8.12
N VAL A 92 -14.86 -18.89 -7.51
CA VAL A 92 -14.62 -17.43 -7.49
C VAL A 92 -14.06 -16.94 -8.81
N GLY A 93 -13.24 -17.75 -9.50
CA GLY A 93 -12.62 -17.41 -10.78
C GLY A 93 -13.60 -17.38 -11.97
N TYR A 94 -14.67 -18.18 -11.94
CA TYR A 94 -15.68 -18.20 -13.01
C TYR A 94 -16.46 -16.89 -13.10
N ASP A 95 -16.80 -16.29 -11.97
CA ASP A 95 -17.42 -14.95 -11.89
C ASP A 95 -16.49 -13.84 -12.44
N TYR A 96 -15.19 -14.14 -12.49
CA TYR A 96 -14.14 -13.26 -13.00
C TYR A 96 -14.07 -13.26 -14.54
N MET A 97 -14.27 -14.41 -15.20
CA MET A 97 -14.22 -14.53 -16.67
C MET A 97 -15.49 -14.04 -17.37
N ALA A 98 -16.63 -14.07 -16.70
CA ALA A 98 -17.93 -13.67 -17.26
C ALA A 98 -18.17 -12.15 -17.29
N SER A 99 -17.25 -11.32 -16.81
CA SER A 99 -17.44 -9.88 -16.67
C SER A 99 -16.44 -9.11 -17.55
N ASP A 100 -16.95 -8.32 -18.51
CA ASP A 100 -16.23 -7.28 -19.26
C ASP A 100 -15.64 -6.22 -18.30
N ARG A 101 -14.46 -6.52 -17.75
CA ARG A 101 -13.81 -5.63 -16.77
C ARG A 101 -12.68 -4.85 -17.42
N PRO A 102 -12.60 -3.52 -17.22
CA PRO A 102 -11.58 -2.70 -17.85
C PRO A 102 -10.17 -3.12 -17.41
N PHE A 103 -9.23 -3.04 -18.33
CA PHE A 103 -7.79 -3.37 -18.19
C PHE A 103 -7.17 -2.84 -16.88
N VAL A 104 -7.54 -1.62 -16.46
CA VAL A 104 -7.06 -1.00 -15.21
C VAL A 104 -7.42 -1.84 -13.98
N ARG A 105 -8.63 -2.41 -13.92
CA ARG A 105 -9.04 -3.29 -12.81
C ARG A 105 -8.23 -4.58 -12.77
N SER A 106 -7.96 -5.18 -13.92
CA SER A 106 -7.10 -6.36 -14.02
C SER A 106 -5.67 -6.06 -13.59
N ALA A 107 -5.10 -4.94 -14.03
CA ALA A 107 -3.76 -4.52 -13.67
C ALA A 107 -3.62 -4.21 -12.15
N LEU A 108 -4.59 -3.50 -11.57
CA LEU A 108 -4.62 -3.22 -10.13
C LEU A 108 -4.76 -4.49 -9.29
N ARG A 109 -5.60 -5.44 -9.73
CA ARG A 109 -5.71 -6.74 -9.07
C ARG A 109 -4.43 -7.55 -9.20
N ALA A 110 -3.82 -7.61 -10.38
CA ALA A 110 -2.54 -8.27 -10.58
C ALA A 110 -1.46 -7.69 -9.66
N ALA A 111 -1.39 -6.35 -9.55
CA ALA A 111 -0.50 -5.67 -8.62
C ALA A 111 -0.81 -6.02 -7.15
N ALA A 112 -2.09 -6.04 -6.77
CA ALA A 112 -2.50 -6.42 -5.42
C ALA A 112 -2.20 -7.91 -5.11
N TYR A 113 -2.30 -8.82 -6.10
CA TYR A 113 -1.89 -10.23 -5.96
C TYR A 113 -0.41 -10.38 -5.63
N THR A 114 0.45 -9.44 -5.99
CA THR A 114 1.86 -9.47 -5.61
C THR A 114 2.08 -9.19 -4.12
N VAL A 115 1.15 -8.49 -3.46
CA VAL A 115 1.25 -8.10 -2.05
C VAL A 115 0.59 -9.12 -1.12
N VAL A 116 -0.40 -9.86 -1.62
CA VAL A 116 -1.26 -10.73 -0.82
C VAL A 116 -0.75 -12.16 -0.79
N PRO A 117 -0.64 -12.78 0.39
CA PRO A 117 -0.37 -14.20 0.54
C PRO A 117 -1.42 -15.08 -0.13
N ARG A 118 -1.03 -16.30 -0.58
CA ARG A 118 -1.92 -17.25 -1.29
C ARG A 118 -3.28 -17.45 -0.63
N ASN A 119 -3.27 -17.56 0.71
CA ASN A 119 -4.48 -17.87 1.49
C ASN A 119 -5.50 -16.72 1.54
N GLU A 120 -5.08 -15.49 1.15
CA GLU A 120 -5.95 -14.32 1.13
C GLU A 120 -6.17 -13.74 -0.27
N ARG A 121 -5.67 -14.39 -1.30
CA ARG A 121 -5.97 -14.00 -2.70
C ARG A 121 -7.48 -13.99 -2.98
N ARG A 122 -8.24 -14.77 -2.23
CA ARG A 122 -9.71 -14.76 -2.24
C ARG A 122 -10.30 -13.42 -1.83
N TYR A 123 -9.75 -12.79 -0.80
CA TYR A 123 -10.19 -11.45 -0.38
C TYR A 123 -10.06 -10.44 -1.53
N LEU A 124 -9.03 -10.57 -2.36
CA LEU A 124 -8.86 -9.73 -3.54
C LEU A 124 -9.77 -10.11 -4.70
N ALA A 125 -10.09 -11.39 -4.86
CA ALA A 125 -11.05 -11.82 -5.88
C ALA A 125 -12.45 -11.27 -5.59
N GLU A 126 -12.82 -11.18 -4.31
CA GLU A 126 -14.08 -10.60 -3.82
C GLU A 126 -14.04 -9.07 -3.69
N TYR A 127 -12.86 -8.45 -3.78
CA TYR A 127 -12.73 -7.01 -3.68
C TYR A 127 -13.39 -6.32 -4.88
N SER A 128 -14.59 -5.83 -4.65
CA SER A 128 -15.41 -5.14 -5.65
C SER A 128 -14.96 -3.72 -6.00
N CYS A 129 -13.77 -3.27 -5.54
CA CYS A 129 -13.32 -1.87 -5.54
C CYS A 129 -14.26 -0.90 -4.79
N CYS A 130 -15.03 -1.39 -3.84
CA CYS A 130 -15.83 -0.58 -2.93
C CYS A 130 -15.49 -0.95 -1.46
N PRO A 131 -14.89 -0.03 -0.68
CA PRO A 131 -14.46 1.31 -1.08
C PRO A 131 -13.22 1.29 -1.97
N PRO A 132 -13.12 2.20 -2.96
CA PRO A 132 -11.93 2.31 -3.80
C PRO A 132 -10.71 2.74 -2.96
N PRO A 133 -9.47 2.57 -3.46
CA PRO A 133 -8.27 3.10 -2.83
C PRO A 133 -8.26 4.62 -2.94
N LEU A 134 -8.85 5.30 -1.95
CA LEU A 134 -9.12 6.74 -2.02
C LEU A 134 -7.94 7.58 -1.56
N PHE A 135 -7.22 7.16 -0.52
CA PHE A 135 -6.21 8.01 0.10
C PHE A 135 -5.04 8.30 -0.83
N MET A 136 -4.45 7.25 -1.44
CA MET A 136 -3.32 7.43 -2.34
C MET A 136 -3.67 8.28 -3.57
N ILE A 137 -4.86 8.09 -4.12
CA ILE A 137 -5.33 8.87 -5.27
C ILE A 137 -5.57 10.32 -4.86
N LEU A 138 -6.24 10.55 -3.74
CA LEU A 138 -6.55 11.91 -3.26
C LEU A 138 -5.28 12.69 -2.93
N ILE A 139 -4.34 12.11 -2.20
CA ILE A 139 -3.10 12.81 -1.84
C ILE A 139 -2.26 13.13 -3.07
N SER A 140 -2.21 12.23 -4.08
CA SER A 140 -1.54 12.48 -5.36
C SER A 140 -2.15 13.67 -6.12
N PHE A 141 -3.47 13.80 -6.12
CA PHE A 141 -4.13 14.96 -6.73
C PHE A 141 -3.85 16.25 -5.96
N VAL A 142 -3.81 16.20 -4.63
CA VAL A 142 -3.46 17.38 -3.81
C VAL A 142 -2.01 17.80 -4.08
N GLU A 143 -1.07 16.87 -4.12
CA GLU A 143 0.33 17.13 -4.44
C GLU A 143 0.49 17.75 -5.83
N LEU A 144 -0.19 17.19 -6.84
CA LEU A 144 -0.20 17.74 -8.19
C LEU A 144 -0.78 19.15 -8.22
N GLY A 145 -1.90 19.38 -7.52
CA GLY A 145 -2.54 20.70 -7.43
C GLY A 145 -1.62 21.76 -6.79
N VAL A 146 -0.95 21.40 -5.67
CA VAL A 146 0.03 22.27 -5.00
C VAL A 146 1.24 22.53 -5.91
N PHE A 147 1.74 21.49 -6.60
CA PHE A 147 2.81 21.66 -7.56
C PHE A 147 2.45 22.64 -8.68
N LEU A 148 1.28 22.49 -9.28
CA LEU A 148 0.82 23.41 -10.33
C LEU A 148 0.65 24.85 -9.80
N TYR A 149 0.10 24.99 -8.59
CA TYR A 149 -0.08 26.30 -7.95
C TYR A 149 1.24 27.07 -7.81
N TYR A 150 2.31 26.42 -7.37
CA TYR A 150 3.61 27.08 -7.23
C TYR A 150 4.39 27.18 -8.55
N THR A 151 4.16 26.28 -9.49
CA THR A 151 4.96 26.16 -10.71
C THR A 151 4.45 27.06 -11.84
N VAL A 152 3.12 27.19 -11.98
CA VAL A 152 2.52 28.01 -13.07
C VAL A 152 3.00 29.46 -13.05
N PRO A 153 3.00 30.18 -11.90
CA PRO A 153 3.54 31.54 -11.86
C PRO A 153 5.03 31.62 -12.20
N LEU A 154 5.83 30.64 -11.76
CA LEU A 154 7.26 30.58 -12.04
C LEU A 154 7.55 30.40 -13.53
N VAL A 155 6.68 29.67 -14.25
CA VAL A 155 6.81 29.50 -15.70
C VAL A 155 6.50 30.79 -16.45
N GLN A 156 5.50 31.54 -15.98
CA GLN A 156 5.14 32.83 -16.56
C GLN A 156 6.29 33.86 -16.45
N ASP A 157 7.00 33.84 -15.31
CA ASP A 157 8.08 34.80 -15.05
C ASP A 157 9.44 34.38 -15.65
N ARG A 158 9.75 33.07 -15.69
CA ARG A 158 11.11 32.57 -16.02
C ARG A 158 11.18 31.62 -17.21
N GLY A 159 10.07 31.30 -17.86
CA GLY A 159 10.01 30.33 -18.95
C GLY A 159 9.80 28.88 -18.50
N LEU A 160 10.44 27.91 -19.15
CA LEU A 160 10.17 26.48 -18.94
C LEU A 160 10.49 25.99 -17.52
N ILE A 161 9.64 25.09 -17.02
CA ILE A 161 9.88 24.33 -15.80
C ILE A 161 11.14 23.48 -16.00
N GLY A 162 12.12 23.59 -15.09
CA GLY A 162 13.28 22.70 -15.07
C GLY A 162 12.92 21.29 -14.62
N LEU A 163 13.64 20.30 -15.10
CA LEU A 163 13.49 18.91 -14.62
C LEU A 163 13.73 18.78 -13.11
N SER A 164 14.65 19.58 -12.54
CA SER A 164 15.10 19.51 -11.15
C SER A 164 14.80 20.75 -10.31
N GLY A 165 13.98 21.68 -10.78
CA GLY A 165 13.68 22.91 -10.04
C GLY A 165 12.72 23.82 -10.81
N PRO A 166 12.36 24.98 -10.30
CA PRO A 166 12.81 25.61 -9.06
C PRO A 166 12.14 25.05 -7.81
N VAL A 167 12.76 25.32 -6.64
CA VAL A 167 12.17 25.05 -5.31
C VAL A 167 11.44 26.31 -4.85
N PRO A 168 10.16 26.23 -4.46
CA PRO A 168 9.42 27.39 -3.95
C PRO A 168 9.76 27.62 -2.46
N PHE A 169 10.92 28.22 -2.18
CA PHE A 169 11.38 28.46 -0.81
C PHE A 169 10.47 29.39 0.00
N ASP A 170 9.71 30.26 -0.67
CA ASP A 170 8.75 31.18 -0.05
C ASP A 170 7.40 30.51 0.29
N SER A 171 7.28 29.22 0.00
CA SER A 171 6.06 28.47 0.30
C SER A 171 5.79 28.39 1.81
N ILE A 172 4.55 28.62 2.20
CA ILE A 172 4.11 28.42 3.60
C ILE A 172 4.06 26.93 3.98
N LEU A 173 4.19 26.02 2.99
CA LEU A 173 4.07 24.57 3.17
C LEU A 173 5.43 23.87 3.29
N ILE A 174 6.50 24.44 2.72
CA ILE A 174 7.85 23.83 2.77
C ILE A 174 8.35 23.75 4.22
N TYR A 175 9.09 22.71 4.58
CA TYR A 175 9.79 22.70 5.85
C TYR A 175 10.94 23.71 5.81
N ASP A 176 10.86 24.70 6.69
CA ASP A 176 11.84 25.78 6.85
C ASP A 176 12.53 25.66 8.21
N PRO A 177 13.85 25.42 8.27
CA PRO A 177 14.58 25.27 9.52
C PRO A 177 14.58 26.53 10.38
N TYR A 178 14.36 27.71 9.80
CA TYR A 178 14.27 28.97 10.50
C TYR A 178 12.87 29.23 11.09
N ARG A 179 11.86 28.41 10.72
CA ARG A 179 10.46 28.55 11.14
C ARG A 179 9.91 27.26 11.77
N ARG A 180 10.74 26.57 12.56
CA ARG A 180 10.34 25.29 13.19
C ARG A 180 9.20 25.42 14.19
N TYR A 181 8.93 26.64 14.70
CA TYR A 181 7.75 26.92 15.51
C TYR A 181 6.44 26.80 14.73
N GLU A 182 6.48 26.82 13.41
CA GLU A 182 5.36 26.55 12.53
C GLU A 182 5.20 25.04 12.34
N ALA A 183 4.63 24.35 13.35
CA ALA A 183 4.61 22.89 13.44
C ALA A 183 3.96 22.18 12.24
N TRP A 184 3.03 22.83 11.51
CA TRP A 184 2.43 22.27 10.31
C TRP A 184 3.44 21.96 9.21
N ARG A 185 4.57 22.67 9.16
CA ARG A 185 5.62 22.47 8.16
C ARG A 185 6.28 21.10 8.24
N PHE A 186 6.25 20.46 9.41
CA PHE A 186 6.73 19.08 9.57
C PHE A 186 5.85 18.04 8.84
N VAL A 187 4.65 18.45 8.43
CA VAL A 187 3.72 17.58 7.66
C VAL A 187 3.54 18.12 6.25
N SER A 188 3.28 19.41 6.10
CA SER A 188 2.86 20.02 4.82
C SER A 188 3.95 20.01 3.75
N TYR A 189 5.23 19.86 4.13
CA TYR A 189 6.35 19.81 3.18
C TYR A 189 6.20 18.70 2.13
N MET A 190 5.47 17.63 2.46
CA MET A 190 5.20 16.53 1.54
C MET A 190 4.43 16.97 0.30
N LEU A 191 3.68 18.08 0.37
CA LEU A 191 2.88 18.59 -0.73
C LEU A 191 3.71 19.41 -1.72
N VAL A 192 4.90 19.87 -1.33
CA VAL A 192 5.75 20.74 -2.15
C VAL A 192 6.80 19.91 -2.89
N HIS A 193 6.96 20.12 -4.19
CA HIS A 193 7.92 19.37 -5.00
C HIS A 193 8.84 20.29 -5.82
N ALA A 194 10.09 19.88 -5.96
CA ALA A 194 11.15 20.61 -6.68
C ALA A 194 11.33 20.03 -8.09
N GLY A 195 10.64 20.61 -9.07
CA GLY A 195 10.74 20.22 -10.49
C GLY A 195 9.90 18.98 -10.87
N LEU A 196 9.83 18.74 -12.17
CA LEU A 196 8.96 17.70 -12.76
C LEU A 196 9.38 16.28 -12.37
N THR A 197 10.67 15.97 -12.41
CA THR A 197 11.15 14.63 -12.09
C THR A 197 10.81 14.22 -10.65
N HIS A 198 10.91 15.19 -9.72
CA HIS A 198 10.64 14.93 -8.30
C HIS A 198 9.19 14.58 -8.05
N ILE A 199 8.23 15.36 -8.60
CA ILE A 199 6.81 15.06 -8.41
C ILE A 199 6.39 13.79 -9.15
N ILE A 200 6.82 13.59 -10.41
CA ILE A 200 6.45 12.43 -11.21
C ILE A 200 6.92 11.14 -10.51
N PHE A 201 8.19 11.11 -10.03
CA PHE A 201 8.72 9.94 -9.36
C PHE A 201 7.95 9.64 -8.06
N ASN A 202 7.68 10.66 -7.23
CA ASN A 202 6.91 10.46 -5.99
C ASN A 202 5.51 9.95 -6.28
N ILE A 203 4.77 10.54 -7.22
CA ILE A 203 3.40 10.10 -7.58
C ILE A 203 3.41 8.67 -8.13
N ILE A 204 4.34 8.33 -9.03
CA ILE A 204 4.42 6.97 -9.57
C ILE A 204 4.69 5.97 -8.43
N MET A 205 5.68 6.24 -7.58
CA MET A 205 6.05 5.32 -6.50
C MET A 205 4.94 5.16 -5.46
N GLN A 206 4.28 6.25 -5.06
CA GLN A 206 3.18 6.16 -4.09
C GLN A 206 1.94 5.47 -4.66
N LEU A 207 1.64 5.63 -5.95
CA LEU A 207 0.53 4.91 -6.58
C LEU A 207 0.86 3.42 -6.77
N VAL A 208 2.05 3.09 -7.28
CA VAL A 208 2.47 1.71 -7.52
C VAL A 208 2.58 0.92 -6.22
N LEU A 209 3.09 1.52 -5.15
CA LEU A 209 3.28 0.86 -3.86
C LEU A 209 2.06 1.02 -2.94
N GLY A 210 1.49 2.21 -2.88
CA GLY A 210 0.46 2.54 -1.92
C GLY A 210 -0.92 2.01 -2.29
N VAL A 211 -1.32 2.08 -3.57
CA VAL A 211 -2.63 1.59 -4.00
C VAL A 211 -2.83 0.09 -3.72
N PRO A 212 -1.88 -0.81 -4.04
CA PRO A 212 -2.00 -2.22 -3.67
C PRO A 212 -2.08 -2.45 -2.16
N LEU A 213 -1.30 -1.72 -1.36
CA LEU A 213 -1.39 -1.79 0.09
C LEU A 213 -2.75 -1.31 0.60
N GLU A 214 -3.27 -0.23 0.04
CA GLU A 214 -4.57 0.33 0.42
C GLU A 214 -5.72 -0.63 0.11
N MET A 215 -5.69 -1.29 -1.05
CA MET A 215 -6.66 -2.32 -1.43
C MET A 215 -6.68 -3.48 -0.42
N VAL A 216 -5.51 -3.88 0.10
CA VAL A 216 -5.38 -5.00 1.04
C VAL A 216 -5.67 -4.59 2.49
N HIS A 217 -5.14 -3.44 2.91
CA HIS A 217 -5.12 -3.06 4.32
C HIS A 217 -6.14 -1.98 4.69
N ARG A 218 -6.87 -1.39 3.74
CA ARG A 218 -7.80 -0.24 3.85
C ARG A 218 -7.07 1.11 3.89
N TRP A 219 -7.74 2.14 3.37
CA TRP A 219 -7.22 3.50 3.18
C TRP A 219 -6.66 4.14 4.47
N TRP A 220 -7.36 4.03 5.61
CA TRP A 220 -6.97 4.68 6.85
C TRP A 220 -5.67 4.10 7.46
N ARG A 221 -5.41 2.80 7.25
CA ARG A 221 -4.17 2.17 7.72
C ARG A 221 -2.97 2.66 6.92
N ILE A 222 -3.13 2.78 5.61
CA ILE A 222 -2.08 3.27 4.75
C ILE A 222 -1.85 4.76 4.97
N MET A 223 -2.90 5.53 5.22
CA MET A 223 -2.78 6.92 5.65
C MET A 223 -1.94 7.06 6.92
N ILE A 224 -2.18 6.24 7.95
CA ILE A 224 -1.38 6.27 9.19
C ILE A 224 0.09 5.96 8.89
N VAL A 225 0.39 4.91 8.12
CA VAL A 225 1.77 4.54 7.76
C VAL A 225 2.45 5.69 6.99
N TYR A 226 1.79 6.21 5.98
CA TYR A 226 2.30 7.27 5.13
C TYR A 226 2.61 8.55 5.93
N LEU A 227 1.65 9.05 6.69
CA LEU A 227 1.80 10.26 7.49
C LEU A 227 2.83 10.08 8.63
N SER A 228 2.89 8.89 9.22
CA SER A 228 3.95 8.57 10.19
C SER A 228 5.33 8.67 9.58
N GLY A 229 5.50 8.22 8.33
CA GLY A 229 6.74 8.37 7.57
C GLY A 229 7.07 9.83 7.24
N VAL A 230 6.07 10.60 6.84
CA VAL A 230 6.22 12.04 6.58
C VAL A 230 6.73 12.78 7.83
N VAL A 231 6.07 12.58 8.97
CA VAL A 231 6.46 13.24 10.24
C VAL A 231 7.85 12.77 10.71
N ALA A 232 8.10 11.47 10.67
CA ALA A 232 9.39 10.92 11.07
C ALA A 232 10.53 11.42 10.16
N GLY A 233 10.26 11.55 8.86
CA GLY A 233 11.22 12.07 7.89
C GLY A 233 11.62 13.50 8.19
N SER A 234 10.66 14.39 8.41
CA SER A 234 10.96 15.80 8.74
C SER A 234 11.63 15.95 10.11
N LEU A 235 11.21 15.19 11.12
CA LEU A 235 11.85 15.19 12.44
C LEU A 235 13.28 14.65 12.37
N ALA A 236 13.52 13.56 11.64
CA ALA A 236 14.86 13.01 11.45
C ALA A 236 15.79 14.05 10.77
N THR A 237 15.30 14.70 9.70
CA THR A 237 16.05 15.78 9.03
C THR A 237 16.33 16.94 9.97
N SER A 238 15.34 17.40 10.72
CA SER A 238 15.50 18.48 11.67
C SER A 238 16.56 18.20 12.74
N VAL A 239 16.65 16.95 13.21
CA VAL A 239 17.62 16.54 14.23
C VAL A 239 19.02 16.34 13.66
N THR A 240 19.16 15.94 12.41
CA THR A 240 20.47 15.60 11.83
C THR A 240 21.06 16.68 10.95
N ASP A 241 20.22 17.45 10.26
CA ASP A 241 20.60 18.50 9.31
C ASP A 241 19.81 19.79 9.61
N SER A 242 20.16 20.47 10.68
CA SER A 242 19.42 21.59 11.27
C SER A 242 19.21 22.81 10.36
N ASN A 243 19.93 22.90 9.23
CA ASN A 243 19.90 24.05 8.31
C ASN A 243 19.25 23.73 6.96
N VAL A 244 18.73 22.52 6.78
CA VAL A 244 18.23 22.05 5.47
C VAL A 244 16.73 22.29 5.33
N PHE A 245 16.33 22.91 4.22
CA PHE A 245 14.93 22.95 3.80
C PHE A 245 14.52 21.58 3.27
N LEU A 246 13.27 21.20 3.53
CA LEU A 246 12.75 19.91 3.09
C LEU A 246 11.47 20.09 2.29
N CYS A 247 11.38 19.38 1.14
CA CYS A 247 10.18 19.27 0.31
C CYS A 247 10.12 17.88 -0.33
N GLY A 248 8.92 17.43 -0.63
CA GLY A 248 8.66 16.15 -1.31
C GLY A 248 7.96 15.12 -0.42
N ALA A 249 7.18 14.28 -1.08
CA ALA A 249 6.41 13.20 -0.46
C ALA A 249 7.27 11.96 -0.11
N SER A 250 8.56 12.01 -0.40
CA SER A 250 9.45 10.84 -0.34
C SER A 250 9.55 10.19 1.04
N GLY A 251 9.43 10.93 2.16
CA GLY A 251 9.34 10.35 3.50
C GLY A 251 8.17 9.37 3.63
N GLY A 252 7.00 9.72 3.08
CA GLY A 252 5.84 8.84 2.99
C GLY A 252 6.04 7.67 2.01
N VAL A 253 6.68 7.91 0.86
CA VAL A 253 7.01 6.87 -0.12
C VAL A 253 7.94 5.81 0.49
N TYR A 254 8.98 6.23 1.22
CA TYR A 254 9.87 5.29 1.92
C TYR A 254 9.15 4.52 3.02
N ALA A 255 8.17 5.14 3.67
CA ALA A 255 7.31 4.42 4.62
C ALA A 255 6.46 3.36 3.91
N LEU A 256 5.92 3.62 2.72
CA LEU A 256 5.22 2.61 1.93
C LEU A 256 6.15 1.46 1.52
N ILE A 257 7.37 1.77 1.09
CA ILE A 257 8.39 0.77 0.75
C ILE A 257 8.60 -0.19 1.92
N THR A 258 8.87 0.35 3.10
CA THR A 258 9.16 -0.49 4.28
C THR A 258 7.91 -1.10 4.91
N ALA A 259 6.71 -0.57 4.65
CA ALA A 259 5.45 -1.22 4.98
C ALA A 259 5.26 -2.54 4.20
N HIS A 260 5.66 -2.57 2.92
CA HIS A 260 5.73 -3.85 2.19
C HIS A 260 6.69 -4.83 2.86
N LEU A 261 7.86 -4.37 3.31
CA LEU A 261 8.80 -5.20 4.05
C LEU A 261 8.19 -5.72 5.36
N ALA A 262 7.48 -4.86 6.13
CA ALA A 262 6.76 -5.28 7.33
C ALA A 262 5.74 -6.39 7.01
N SER A 263 4.99 -6.26 5.91
CA SER A 263 4.05 -7.28 5.45
C SER A 263 4.75 -8.61 5.10
N VAL A 264 5.93 -8.54 4.46
CA VAL A 264 6.75 -9.73 4.16
C VAL A 264 7.24 -10.41 5.43
N ILE A 265 7.74 -9.65 6.41
CA ILE A 265 8.25 -10.18 7.68
C ILE A 265 7.13 -10.88 8.46
N LEU A 266 5.97 -10.25 8.58
CA LEU A 266 4.83 -10.80 9.32
C LEU A 266 4.23 -12.05 8.66
N ASN A 267 4.28 -12.14 7.34
CA ASN A 267 3.66 -13.21 6.56
C ASN A 267 4.68 -14.07 5.80
N TRP A 268 5.92 -14.15 6.28
CA TRP A 268 7.05 -14.79 5.59
C TRP A 268 6.76 -16.22 5.09
N LYS A 269 6.10 -17.03 5.90
CA LYS A 269 5.80 -18.42 5.56
C LYS A 269 4.64 -18.58 4.58
N GLU A 270 3.79 -17.58 4.53
CA GLU A 270 2.58 -17.55 3.71
C GLU A 270 2.81 -16.87 2.34
N MET A 271 3.95 -16.16 2.18
CA MET A 271 4.24 -15.40 0.96
C MET A 271 5.16 -16.16 0.00
N GLU A 272 4.74 -16.21 -1.27
CA GLU A 272 5.61 -16.68 -2.35
C GLU A 272 6.72 -15.67 -2.63
N PHE A 273 7.93 -16.17 -2.87
CA PHE A 273 9.10 -15.35 -3.20
C PHE A 273 9.40 -14.25 -2.16
N ALA A 274 9.11 -14.51 -0.87
CA ALA A 274 9.39 -13.56 0.22
C ALA A 274 10.85 -13.08 0.21
N TRP A 275 11.81 -13.99 -0.02
CA TRP A 275 13.23 -13.70 -0.11
C TRP A 275 13.58 -12.77 -1.30
N PHE A 276 12.92 -12.96 -2.47
CA PHE A 276 13.14 -12.10 -3.63
C PHE A 276 12.68 -10.67 -3.35
N ARG A 277 11.52 -10.52 -2.68
CA ARG A 277 11.02 -9.22 -2.25
C ARG A 277 11.95 -8.55 -1.26
N LEU A 278 12.45 -9.32 -0.29
CA LEU A 278 13.44 -8.82 0.67
C LEU A 278 14.70 -8.29 -0.04
N ILE A 279 15.23 -9.04 -1.01
CA ILE A 279 16.39 -8.60 -1.81
C ILE A 279 16.04 -7.32 -2.61
N ALA A 280 14.89 -7.28 -3.26
CA ALA A 280 14.46 -6.09 -4.00
C ALA A 280 14.41 -4.84 -3.08
N PHE A 281 13.92 -4.99 -1.85
CA PHE A 281 13.94 -3.92 -0.85
C PHE A 281 15.35 -3.50 -0.45
N ILE A 282 16.21 -4.46 -0.14
CA ILE A 282 17.59 -4.20 0.25
C ILE A 282 18.34 -3.48 -0.88
N VAL A 283 18.14 -3.90 -2.12
CA VAL A 283 18.75 -3.26 -3.29
C VAL A 283 18.21 -1.83 -3.45
N LEU A 284 16.90 -1.63 -3.39
CA LEU A 284 16.27 -0.34 -3.62
C LEU A 284 16.66 0.69 -2.53
N THR A 285 16.53 0.32 -1.25
CA THR A 285 16.91 1.19 -0.14
C THR A 285 18.41 1.30 0.03
N GLY A 286 19.15 0.21 -0.18
CA GLY A 286 20.61 0.19 -0.08
C GLY A 286 21.29 1.02 -1.16
N THR A 287 20.74 1.06 -2.37
CA THR A 287 21.26 1.93 -3.45
C THR A 287 21.12 3.40 -3.07
N ASP A 288 19.95 3.81 -2.54
CA ASP A 288 19.73 5.20 -2.14
C ASP A 288 20.66 5.62 -0.99
N VAL A 289 20.76 4.78 0.04
CA VAL A 289 21.70 5.01 1.15
C VAL A 289 23.15 5.02 0.66
N GLY A 290 23.51 4.09 -0.24
CA GLY A 290 24.85 4.02 -0.81
C GLY A 290 25.21 5.27 -1.61
N VAL A 291 24.31 5.77 -2.46
CA VAL A 291 24.47 7.03 -3.20
C VAL A 291 24.59 8.20 -2.22
N ALA A 292 23.75 8.25 -1.18
CA ALA A 292 23.79 9.29 -0.15
C ALA A 292 25.15 9.37 0.55
N VAL A 293 25.65 8.22 0.99
CA VAL A 293 26.96 8.12 1.64
C VAL A 293 28.07 8.50 0.69
N TYR A 294 28.04 8.00 -0.55
CA TYR A 294 29.03 8.31 -1.59
C TYR A 294 29.07 9.81 -1.88
N ASP A 295 27.92 10.44 -2.13
CA ASP A 295 27.85 11.86 -2.42
C ASP A 295 28.33 12.73 -1.26
N ARG A 296 27.97 12.36 0.00
CA ARG A 296 28.31 13.15 1.19
C ARG A 296 29.74 12.93 1.68
N VAL A 297 30.23 11.68 1.67
CA VAL A 297 31.52 11.31 2.27
C VAL A 297 32.66 11.35 1.24
N ILE A 298 32.40 10.86 0.01
CA ILE A 298 33.46 10.75 -1.00
C ILE A 298 33.51 11.99 -1.90
N LEU A 299 32.34 12.48 -2.33
CA LEU A 299 32.29 13.64 -3.24
C LEU A 299 32.17 14.99 -2.50
N GLU A 300 32.02 14.97 -1.17
CA GLU A 300 31.85 16.17 -0.31
C GLU A 300 30.76 17.14 -0.83
N LYS A 301 29.82 16.60 -1.63
CA LYS A 301 28.74 17.40 -2.19
C LYS A 301 27.79 17.86 -1.10
N GLN A 302 27.47 19.14 -1.08
CA GLN A 302 26.32 19.68 -0.38
C GLN A 302 25.04 19.23 -1.10
N THR A 303 24.61 17.99 -0.83
CA THR A 303 23.43 17.42 -1.48
C THR A 303 22.18 18.08 -0.99
N LYS A 304 21.33 18.52 -1.92
CA LYS A 304 20.00 19.11 -1.62
C LYS A 304 18.94 18.03 -1.34
N VAL A 305 19.34 16.76 -1.29
CA VAL A 305 18.41 15.62 -1.07
C VAL A 305 18.34 15.33 0.42
N GLY A 306 17.14 15.28 0.94
CA GLY A 306 16.89 14.99 2.36
C GLY A 306 17.00 13.48 2.67
N TYR A 307 18.21 12.90 2.59
CA TYR A 307 18.43 11.47 2.86
C TYR A 307 17.93 11.02 4.23
N MET A 308 18.02 11.92 5.23
CA MET A 308 17.52 11.61 6.56
C MET A 308 16.00 11.56 6.62
N ALA A 309 15.31 12.29 5.72
CA ALA A 309 13.88 12.15 5.55
C ALA A 309 13.49 10.75 5.00
N HIS A 310 14.28 10.22 4.07
CA HIS A 310 14.09 8.86 3.54
C HIS A 310 14.31 7.80 4.63
N LEU A 311 15.40 7.92 5.39
CA LEU A 311 15.71 6.99 6.49
C LEU A 311 14.65 7.05 7.59
N GLY A 312 14.26 8.25 8.02
CA GLY A 312 13.20 8.45 9.02
C GLY A 312 11.87 7.88 8.58
N GLY A 313 11.51 8.11 7.29
CA GLY A 313 10.34 7.53 6.66
C GLY A 313 10.39 6.01 6.62
N ALA A 314 11.53 5.43 6.23
CA ALA A 314 11.73 3.98 6.17
C ALA A 314 11.60 3.32 7.55
N VAL A 315 12.21 3.89 8.57
CA VAL A 315 12.12 3.38 9.96
C VAL A 315 10.67 3.45 10.45
N ALA A 316 10.00 4.58 10.26
CA ALA A 316 8.61 4.76 10.66
C ALA A 316 7.68 3.77 9.93
N GLY A 317 7.84 3.62 8.61
CA GLY A 317 7.04 2.72 7.81
C GLY A 317 7.18 1.26 8.23
N LEU A 318 8.39 0.81 8.57
CA LEU A 318 8.61 -0.53 9.11
C LEU A 318 7.93 -0.71 10.48
N LEU A 319 8.21 0.19 11.42
CA LEU A 319 7.72 0.08 12.79
C LEU A 319 6.19 0.20 12.85
N ILE A 320 5.61 1.20 12.21
CA ILE A 320 4.15 1.41 12.17
C ILE A 320 3.49 0.39 11.25
N GLY A 321 4.15 -0.04 10.16
CA GLY A 321 3.66 -1.13 9.31
C GLY A 321 3.41 -2.40 10.10
N ILE A 322 4.35 -2.83 10.96
CA ILE A 322 4.17 -3.97 11.85
C ILE A 322 2.93 -3.81 12.75
N ASN A 323 2.65 -2.59 13.20
CA ASN A 323 1.55 -2.33 14.13
C ASN A 323 0.18 -2.24 13.44
N VAL A 324 0.13 -1.65 12.26
CA VAL A 324 -1.12 -1.19 11.65
C VAL A 324 -1.59 -2.10 10.52
N LEU A 325 -0.66 -2.75 9.79
CA LEU A 325 -1.04 -3.61 8.69
C LEU A 325 -1.77 -4.87 9.18
N ARG A 326 -2.62 -5.41 8.31
CA ARG A 326 -3.34 -6.65 8.61
C ARG A 326 -2.35 -7.81 8.62
N ASN A 327 -2.35 -8.53 9.73
CA ASN A 327 -1.66 -9.79 9.87
C ASN A 327 -2.69 -10.94 9.82
N LEU A 328 -2.40 -11.95 9.01
CA LEU A 328 -3.30 -13.06 8.72
C LEU A 328 -3.33 -14.10 9.85
N ARG A 329 -2.17 -14.40 10.39
CA ARG A 329 -2.01 -15.34 11.51
C ARG A 329 -1.24 -14.69 12.64
N LYS A 330 -1.93 -14.40 13.74
CA LYS A 330 -1.31 -13.84 14.95
C LYS A 330 -0.56 -14.94 15.71
N ARG A 331 0.77 -14.89 15.70
CA ARG A 331 1.65 -15.76 16.49
C ARG A 331 2.02 -15.11 17.82
N ARG A 332 2.41 -15.92 18.82
CA ARG A 332 2.75 -15.37 20.16
C ARG A 332 3.90 -14.37 20.12
N TRP A 333 4.94 -14.61 19.31
CA TRP A 333 6.11 -13.74 19.17
C TRP A 333 5.76 -12.39 18.53
N GLU A 334 4.74 -12.34 17.66
CA GLU A 334 4.30 -11.12 16.99
C GLU A 334 3.75 -10.08 17.97
N LYS A 335 3.15 -10.51 19.08
CA LYS A 335 2.72 -9.57 20.14
C LYS A 335 3.90 -8.83 20.76
N VAL A 336 5.02 -9.52 20.95
CA VAL A 336 6.25 -8.92 21.49
C VAL A 336 6.81 -7.93 20.47
N VAL A 337 6.94 -8.33 19.21
CA VAL A 337 7.42 -7.46 18.12
C VAL A 337 6.51 -6.26 17.95
N TRP A 338 5.20 -6.44 18.05
CA TRP A 338 4.19 -5.36 17.99
C TRP A 338 4.44 -4.30 19.08
N TRP A 339 4.57 -4.72 20.33
CA TRP A 339 4.84 -3.79 21.43
C TRP A 339 6.22 -3.14 21.32
N CYS A 340 7.25 -3.90 20.98
CA CYS A 340 8.59 -3.37 20.78
C CYS A 340 8.65 -2.34 19.68
N SER A 341 8.02 -2.59 18.54
CA SER A 341 8.00 -1.66 17.41
C SER A 341 7.22 -0.37 17.74
N LEU A 342 6.07 -0.48 18.40
CA LEU A 342 5.31 0.69 18.84
C LEU A 342 6.09 1.53 19.84
N THR A 343 6.64 0.87 20.86
CA THR A 343 7.43 1.57 21.89
C THR A 343 8.66 2.26 21.30
N LEU A 344 9.38 1.58 20.42
CA LEU A 344 10.54 2.14 19.74
C LEU A 344 10.16 3.36 18.89
N TYR A 345 9.07 3.25 18.09
CA TYR A 345 8.58 4.38 17.30
C TYR A 345 8.25 5.59 18.19
N LEU A 346 7.49 5.37 19.26
CA LEU A 346 7.11 6.46 20.18
C LEU A 346 8.32 7.09 20.85
N LEU A 347 9.29 6.29 21.30
CA LEU A 347 10.52 6.82 21.91
C LEU A 347 11.32 7.66 20.92
N LEU A 348 11.49 7.22 19.68
CA LEU A 348 12.19 7.98 18.65
C LEU A 348 11.47 9.31 18.34
N MET A 349 10.14 9.28 18.22
CA MET A 349 9.35 10.50 17.95
C MET A 349 9.40 11.47 19.12
N ILE A 350 9.24 10.98 20.36
CA ILE A 350 9.32 11.82 21.56
C ILE A 350 10.73 12.44 21.67
N ALA A 351 11.78 11.64 21.50
CA ALA A 351 13.14 12.14 21.54
C ALA A 351 13.40 13.23 20.49
N ALA A 352 12.94 13.03 19.25
CA ALA A 352 13.10 14.01 18.19
C ALA A 352 12.28 15.29 18.44
N ILE A 353 11.06 15.18 18.97
CA ILE A 353 10.23 16.33 19.34
C ILE A 353 10.87 17.10 20.49
N VAL A 354 11.29 16.41 21.55
CA VAL A 354 11.95 17.03 22.71
C VAL A 354 13.22 17.77 22.28
N TRP A 355 14.03 17.16 21.40
CA TRP A 355 15.22 17.80 20.83
C TRP A 355 14.88 19.09 20.11
N ASN A 356 13.83 19.10 19.29
CA ASN A 356 13.38 20.28 18.57
C ASN A 356 12.83 21.38 19.50
N VAL A 357 12.14 21.01 20.56
CA VAL A 357 11.53 21.94 21.53
C VAL A 357 12.61 22.58 22.45
N LEU A 358 13.56 21.78 22.92
CA LEU A 358 14.64 22.25 23.77
C LEU A 358 15.56 23.25 23.08
N SER A 359 15.57 23.27 21.74
CA SER A 359 16.29 24.25 20.91
C SER A 359 17.71 24.55 21.44
N VAL A 360 18.54 23.51 21.49
CA VAL A 360 19.93 23.61 22.00
C VAL A 360 20.65 24.80 21.35
N ASP A 361 21.13 25.71 22.15
CA ASP A 361 21.79 26.94 21.71
C ASP A 361 22.94 26.61 20.72
N GLY A 362 22.93 27.28 19.58
CA GLY A 362 23.93 27.12 18.52
C GLY A 362 23.73 25.93 17.57
N TYR A 363 22.83 25.00 17.87
CA TYR A 363 22.56 23.86 16.95
C TYR A 363 21.57 24.22 15.84
N PHE A 364 20.50 24.92 16.22
CA PHE A 364 19.49 25.34 15.25
C PHE A 364 19.72 26.77 14.77
N PRO A 365 19.36 27.10 13.53
CA PRO A 365 19.42 28.45 13.04
C PRO A 365 18.45 29.35 13.83
N LYS A 366 18.83 30.65 13.98
CA LYS A 366 17.99 31.62 14.68
C LYS A 366 16.62 31.75 13.99
N PRO A 367 15.51 31.74 14.74
CA PRO A 367 14.19 31.88 14.16
C PRO A 367 14.05 33.20 13.37
N ARG A 368 13.34 33.10 12.24
CA ARG A 368 12.91 34.27 11.46
C ARG A 368 11.43 34.49 11.78
N TYR A 369 11.16 35.58 12.49
CA TYR A 369 9.77 36.05 12.68
C TYR A 369 9.49 37.11 11.61
N ASN A 370 8.38 36.96 10.90
CA ASN A 370 7.95 37.98 9.94
C ASN A 370 7.28 39.12 10.63
#